data_2286b2d4b83aa65ca5162e6f473aaf53
#
_entry.id   2286b2d4b83aa65ca5162e6f473aaf53
#
_cell.length_a   1.000
_cell.length_b   1.000
_cell.length_c   1.000
_cell.angle_alpha   90.00
_cell.angle_beta   90.00
_cell.angle_gamma   90.00
#
_symmetry.space_group_name_H-M   'P 1'
#
loop_
_entity.id
_entity.type
_entity.pdbx_description
1 polymer ?
#
loop_
_entity_poly.entity_id
_entity_poly.type
_entity_poly.pdbx_seq_one_letter_code
_entity_poly.pdbx_strand_id
1 'polypeptide(L)'
;MIDRIEMLEALQDRDDKKAYALSKEIRETSSVSNAYYSCFEDFASLLTAKSSYVRSRGFLLCCAQARWDTEGKLETSLPTMVTLLYDEKPTVVRQCLAALHGVVLFRPELSGKLCEAVEKIDLTRYQNTMAPLIKKDVDALLKALE
;
A
#
# COMPACT_ATOMS: atom_id res chain seq x y z
N MET A 1 17.29 -18.28 1.69
CA MET A 1 17.39 -17.14 0.76
C MET A 1 16.08 -16.99 0.01
N ILE A 2 15.61 -15.75 -0.16
CA ILE A 2 14.36 -15.49 -0.89
C ILE A 2 14.61 -15.58 -2.38
N ASP A 3 13.84 -16.42 -3.06
CA ASP A 3 13.82 -16.43 -4.52
C ASP A 3 12.87 -15.32 -5.00
N ARG A 4 13.46 -14.20 -5.40
CA ARG A 4 12.69 -13.00 -5.77
C ARG A 4 11.84 -13.21 -7.01
N ILE A 5 12.31 -14.01 -7.97
CA ILE A 5 11.56 -14.26 -9.21
C ILE A 5 10.34 -15.12 -8.89
N GLU A 6 10.51 -16.19 -8.13
CA GLU A 6 9.43 -17.06 -7.71
C GLU A 6 8.40 -16.30 -6.86
N MET A 7 8.88 -15.49 -5.91
CA MET A 7 8.03 -14.66 -5.07
C MET A 7 7.18 -13.70 -5.91
N LEU A 8 7.80 -13.00 -6.86
CA LEU A 8 7.11 -12.01 -7.68
C LEU A 8 6.07 -12.66 -8.58
N GLU A 9 6.37 -13.82 -9.14
CA GLU A 9 5.40 -14.59 -9.92
C GLU A 9 4.22 -15.02 -9.05
N ALA A 10 4.49 -15.52 -7.85
CA ALA A 10 3.45 -15.97 -6.93
C ALA A 10 2.54 -14.83 -6.47
N LEU A 11 3.09 -13.63 -6.27
CA LEU A 11 2.30 -12.45 -5.90
C LEU A 11 1.37 -11.99 -7.03
N GLN A 12 1.63 -12.42 -8.26
CA GLN A 12 0.82 -12.09 -9.43
C GLN A 12 -0.07 -13.26 -9.88
N ASP A 13 -0.11 -14.34 -9.11
CA ASP A 13 -0.89 -15.52 -9.43
C ASP A 13 -2.37 -15.15 -9.60
N ARG A 14 -3.01 -15.75 -10.62
CA ARG A 14 -4.44 -15.56 -10.88
C ARG A 14 -5.31 -16.15 -9.77
N ASP A 15 -4.78 -17.12 -9.03
CA ASP A 15 -5.43 -17.62 -7.82
C ASP A 15 -5.18 -16.61 -6.69
N ASP A 16 -6.14 -15.71 -6.51
CA ASP A 16 -6.03 -14.64 -5.53
C ASP A 16 -5.88 -15.16 -4.11
N LYS A 17 -6.39 -16.36 -3.81
CA LYS A 17 -6.24 -16.95 -2.47
C LYS A 17 -4.77 -17.27 -2.18
N LYS A 18 -4.08 -17.85 -3.16
CA LYS A 18 -2.65 -18.17 -3.03
C LYS A 18 -1.82 -16.91 -2.91
N ALA A 19 -2.06 -15.95 -3.80
CA ALA A 19 -1.34 -14.69 -3.78
C ALA A 19 -1.59 -13.90 -2.50
N TYR A 20 -2.83 -13.90 -2.01
CA TYR A 20 -3.19 -13.27 -0.74
C TYR A 20 -2.46 -13.93 0.44
N ALA A 21 -2.45 -15.27 0.48
CA ALA A 21 -1.79 -16.00 1.56
C ALA A 21 -0.29 -15.66 1.62
N LEU A 22 0.38 -15.59 0.47
CA LEU A 22 1.78 -15.19 0.43
C LEU A 22 1.98 -13.75 0.88
N SER A 23 1.14 -12.85 0.39
CA SER A 23 1.18 -11.43 0.80
C SER A 23 1.02 -11.28 2.31
N LYS A 24 0.10 -12.02 2.90
CA LYS A 24 -0.14 -12.02 4.34
C LYS A 24 1.07 -12.52 5.11
N GLU A 25 1.67 -13.61 4.64
CA GLU A 25 2.87 -14.18 5.24
C GLU A 25 4.03 -13.18 5.23
N ILE A 26 4.25 -12.52 4.08
CA ILE A 26 5.30 -11.50 3.96
C ILE A 26 5.04 -10.34 4.93
N ARG A 27 3.80 -9.87 5.03
CA ARG A 27 3.46 -8.78 5.94
C ARG A 27 3.66 -9.16 7.41
N GLU A 28 3.28 -10.38 7.78
CA GLU A 28 3.48 -10.88 9.14
C GLU A 28 4.97 -10.98 9.48
N THR A 29 5.77 -11.52 8.57
CA THR A 29 7.22 -11.58 8.75
C THR A 29 7.81 -10.17 8.87
N SER A 30 7.35 -9.25 8.02
CA SER A 30 7.86 -7.87 7.99
C SER A 30 7.51 -7.08 9.26
N SER A 31 6.55 -7.53 10.05
CA SER A 31 6.24 -6.88 11.33
C SER A 31 7.32 -7.10 12.37
N VAL A 32 8.15 -8.12 12.21
CA VAL A 32 9.19 -8.50 13.18
C VAL A 32 10.58 -8.66 12.57
N SER A 33 10.73 -8.57 11.26
CA SER A 33 12.00 -8.83 10.57
C SER A 33 12.12 -7.98 9.30
N ASN A 34 13.34 -7.57 8.97
CA ASN A 34 13.65 -6.83 7.74
C ASN A 34 13.97 -7.76 6.55
N ALA A 35 13.63 -9.04 6.65
CA ALA A 35 14.03 -10.04 5.66
C ALA A 35 13.57 -9.68 4.23
N TYR A 36 12.44 -9.00 4.09
CA TYR A 36 11.87 -8.62 2.79
C TYR A 36 12.17 -7.21 2.35
N TYR A 37 12.88 -6.43 3.15
CA TYR A 37 13.19 -5.04 2.77
C TYR A 37 13.98 -4.96 1.45
N SER A 38 14.88 -5.90 1.22
CA SER A 38 15.65 -5.97 -0.04
C SER A 38 14.77 -6.23 -1.26
N CYS A 39 13.53 -6.65 -1.07
CA CYS A 39 12.56 -6.91 -2.15
C CYS A 39 11.65 -5.71 -2.40
N PHE A 40 11.90 -4.56 -1.79
CA PHE A 40 11.03 -3.39 -1.90
C PHE A 40 10.74 -3.02 -3.35
N GLU A 41 11.76 -2.99 -4.22
CA GLU A 41 11.61 -2.61 -5.63
C GLU A 41 10.73 -3.63 -6.38
N ASP A 42 10.77 -4.90 -5.98
CA ASP A 42 9.87 -5.91 -6.54
C ASP A 42 8.42 -5.62 -6.17
N PHE A 43 8.17 -5.25 -4.91
CA PHE A 43 6.83 -4.86 -4.46
C PHE A 43 6.36 -3.60 -5.19
N ALA A 44 7.24 -2.61 -5.33
CA ALA A 44 6.93 -1.36 -6.02
C ALA A 44 6.57 -1.60 -7.50
N SER A 45 7.18 -2.60 -8.13
CA SER A 45 6.88 -2.95 -9.53
C SER A 45 5.43 -3.41 -9.73
N LEU A 46 4.76 -3.87 -8.67
CA LEU A 46 3.38 -4.31 -8.73
C LEU A 46 2.37 -3.15 -8.74
N LEU A 47 2.81 -1.95 -8.36
CA LEU A 47 1.91 -0.79 -8.22
C LEU A 47 1.22 -0.38 -9.52
N THR A 48 1.80 -0.71 -10.66
CA THR A 48 1.28 -0.35 -11.98
C THR A 48 0.68 -1.55 -12.74
N ALA A 49 0.46 -2.66 -12.06
CA ALA A 49 -0.11 -3.86 -12.66
C ALA A 49 -1.55 -3.60 -13.14
N LYS A 50 -1.99 -4.36 -14.14
CA LYS A 50 -3.36 -4.26 -14.66
C LYS A 50 -4.40 -4.71 -13.66
N SER A 51 -4.10 -5.77 -12.90
CA SER A 51 -5.01 -6.30 -11.88
C SER A 51 -5.04 -5.39 -10.66
N SER A 52 -6.24 -4.99 -10.24
CA SER A 52 -6.42 -4.19 -9.03
C SER A 52 -5.98 -4.95 -7.77
N TYR A 53 -6.14 -6.28 -7.78
CA TYR A 53 -5.66 -7.12 -6.68
C TYR A 53 -4.15 -7.06 -6.55
N VAL A 54 -3.44 -7.11 -7.68
CA VAL A 54 -1.98 -7.07 -7.70
C VAL A 54 -1.48 -5.68 -7.28
N ARG A 55 -2.12 -4.60 -7.76
CA ARG A 55 -1.76 -3.24 -7.36
C ARG A 55 -1.88 -3.06 -5.84
N SER A 56 -3.00 -3.52 -5.27
CA SER A 56 -3.21 -3.44 -3.82
C SER A 56 -2.15 -4.21 -3.04
N ARG A 57 -1.80 -5.41 -3.50
CA ARG A 57 -0.75 -6.21 -2.86
C ARG A 57 0.58 -5.45 -2.85
N GLY A 58 0.95 -4.87 -3.99
CA GLY A 58 2.17 -4.08 -4.07
C GLY A 58 2.19 -2.93 -3.07
N PHE A 59 1.09 -2.21 -2.97
CA PHE A 59 0.97 -1.09 -2.03
C PHE A 59 1.11 -1.57 -0.57
N LEU A 60 0.38 -2.61 -0.20
CA LEU A 60 0.42 -3.15 1.15
C LEU A 60 1.81 -3.64 1.52
N LEU A 61 2.50 -4.29 0.58
CA LEU A 61 3.84 -4.83 0.82
C LEU A 61 4.88 -3.71 0.95
N CYS A 62 4.76 -2.65 0.16
CA CYS A 62 5.61 -1.47 0.32
C CYS A 62 5.41 -0.84 1.70
N CYS A 63 4.16 -0.66 2.11
CA CYS A 63 3.86 -0.08 3.43
C CYS A 63 4.38 -0.95 4.57
N ALA A 64 4.36 -2.27 4.41
CA ALA A 64 4.86 -3.19 5.42
C ALA A 64 6.36 -3.03 5.69
N GLN A 65 7.10 -2.40 4.79
CA GLN A 65 8.53 -2.17 4.95
C GLN A 65 8.85 -0.84 5.66
N ALA A 66 7.85 -0.06 6.02
CA ALA A 66 8.06 1.29 6.58
C ALA A 66 8.99 1.29 7.80
N ARG A 67 8.83 0.32 8.71
CA ARG A 67 9.67 0.17 9.91
C ARG A 67 11.16 0.03 9.57
N TRP A 68 11.46 -0.61 8.42
CA TRP A 68 12.83 -0.99 8.04
C TRP A 68 13.45 -0.03 7.03
N ASP A 69 12.71 1.00 6.61
CA ASP A 69 13.09 1.86 5.48
C ASP A 69 14.19 2.85 5.86
N THR A 70 15.42 2.35 5.91
CA THR A 70 16.61 3.15 6.20
C THR A 70 17.17 3.86 4.97
N GLU A 71 16.72 3.47 3.76
CA GLU A 71 17.25 3.99 2.50
C GLU A 71 16.31 4.95 1.78
N GLY A 72 15.17 5.29 2.39
CA GLY A 72 14.23 6.24 1.79
C GLY A 72 13.47 5.70 0.59
N LYS A 73 13.29 4.39 0.50
CA LYS A 73 12.61 3.77 -0.65
C LYS A 73 11.13 4.13 -0.74
N LEU A 74 10.46 4.31 0.41
CA LEU A 74 9.07 4.77 0.44
C LEU A 74 8.93 6.15 -0.15
N GLU A 75 9.82 7.08 0.22
CA GLU A 75 9.77 8.44 -0.33
C GLU A 75 9.96 8.42 -1.84
N THR A 76 10.90 7.62 -2.32
CA THR A 76 11.15 7.48 -3.76
C THR A 76 9.94 6.92 -4.50
N SER A 77 9.24 5.96 -3.92
CA SER A 77 8.09 5.32 -4.56
C SER A 77 6.77 6.04 -4.30
N LEU A 78 6.76 7.03 -3.42
CA LEU A 78 5.53 7.70 -3.00
C LEU A 78 4.72 8.30 -4.15
N PRO A 79 5.33 8.97 -5.15
CA PRO A 79 4.55 9.49 -6.28
C PRO A 79 3.72 8.42 -7.00
N THR A 80 4.26 7.22 -7.16
CA THR A 80 3.51 6.11 -7.76
C THR A 80 2.49 5.54 -6.78
N MET A 81 2.87 5.38 -5.52
CA MET A 81 1.97 4.85 -4.50
C MET A 81 0.70 5.69 -4.35
N VAL A 82 0.83 7.01 -4.31
CA VAL A 82 -0.33 7.88 -4.09
C VAL A 82 -1.33 7.81 -5.24
N THR A 83 -0.94 7.38 -6.43
CA THR A 83 -1.88 7.20 -7.53
C THR A 83 -2.97 6.17 -7.20
N LEU A 84 -2.68 5.21 -6.33
CA LEU A 84 -3.66 4.20 -5.92
C LEU A 84 -4.74 4.78 -5.01
N LEU A 85 -4.51 5.94 -4.41
CA LEU A 85 -5.54 6.65 -3.63
C LEU A 85 -6.63 7.22 -4.55
N TYR A 86 -6.36 7.29 -5.85
CA TYR A 86 -7.28 7.80 -6.86
C TYR A 86 -7.76 6.68 -7.80
N ASP A 87 -7.56 5.43 -7.39
CA ASP A 87 -7.96 4.25 -8.18
C ASP A 87 -9.47 4.25 -8.40
N GLU A 88 -9.90 3.76 -9.56
CA GLU A 88 -11.32 3.63 -9.88
C GLU A 88 -12.03 2.60 -9.00
N LYS A 89 -11.28 1.64 -8.44
CA LYS A 89 -11.82 0.60 -7.55
C LYS A 89 -11.83 1.10 -6.11
N PRO A 90 -13.00 1.34 -5.51
CA PRO A 90 -13.06 1.85 -4.14
C PRO A 90 -12.41 0.93 -3.12
N THR A 91 -12.42 -0.39 -3.36
CA THR A 91 -11.76 -1.35 -2.47
C THR A 91 -10.25 -1.13 -2.43
N VAL A 92 -9.63 -0.78 -3.56
CA VAL A 92 -8.20 -0.45 -3.61
C VAL A 92 -7.94 0.78 -2.75
N VAL A 93 -8.73 1.83 -2.93
CA VAL A 93 -8.58 3.09 -2.18
C VAL A 93 -8.66 2.82 -0.67
N ARG A 94 -9.66 2.05 -0.24
CA ARG A 94 -9.85 1.75 1.18
C ARG A 94 -8.68 0.94 1.77
N GLN A 95 -8.21 -0.06 1.04
CA GLN A 95 -7.07 -0.86 1.49
C GLN A 95 -5.80 -0.01 1.61
N CYS A 96 -5.57 0.87 0.65
CA CYS A 96 -4.41 1.75 0.66
C CYS A 96 -4.46 2.74 1.83
N LEU A 97 -5.63 3.34 2.07
CA LEU A 97 -5.80 4.26 3.21
C LEU A 97 -5.51 3.56 4.54
N ALA A 98 -6.00 2.33 4.71
CA ALA A 98 -5.72 1.56 5.92
C ALA A 98 -4.23 1.26 6.09
N ALA A 99 -3.56 0.89 5.00
CA ALA A 99 -2.14 0.55 5.04
C ALA A 99 -1.24 1.74 5.38
N LEU A 100 -1.65 2.96 5.03
CA LEU A 100 -0.87 4.17 5.28
C LEU A 100 -0.71 4.49 6.78
N HIS A 101 -1.57 3.96 7.64
CA HIS A 101 -1.40 4.15 9.08
C HIS A 101 -0.05 3.64 9.59
N GLY A 102 0.42 2.53 9.02
CA GLY A 102 1.76 2.00 9.36
C GLY A 102 2.88 2.91 8.90
N VAL A 103 2.71 3.54 7.73
CA VAL A 103 3.71 4.49 7.22
C VAL A 103 3.77 5.71 8.12
N VAL A 104 2.63 6.26 8.53
CA VAL A 104 2.56 7.41 9.45
C VAL A 104 3.30 7.09 10.75
N LEU A 105 3.09 5.88 11.27
CA LEU A 105 3.70 5.46 12.53
C LEU A 105 5.22 5.43 12.47
N PHE A 106 5.80 4.89 11.41
CA PHE A 106 7.24 4.65 11.31
C PHE A 106 7.98 5.69 10.47
N ARG A 107 7.27 6.46 9.64
CA ARG A 107 7.85 7.50 8.76
C ARG A 107 7.04 8.79 8.87
N PRO A 108 7.01 9.41 10.06
CA PRO A 108 6.20 10.63 10.25
C PRO A 108 6.67 11.80 9.39
N GLU A 109 7.90 11.78 8.90
CA GLU A 109 8.42 12.82 8.00
C GLU A 109 7.69 12.87 6.65
N LEU A 110 6.96 11.79 6.29
CA LEU A 110 6.16 11.74 5.07
C LEU A 110 4.75 12.31 5.25
N SER A 111 4.38 12.68 6.48
CA SER A 111 3.01 13.11 6.81
C SER A 111 2.50 14.24 5.94
N GLY A 112 3.33 15.25 5.66
CA GLY A 112 2.92 16.38 4.82
C GLY A 112 2.52 15.97 3.42
N LYS A 113 3.33 15.12 2.79
CA LYS A 113 3.06 14.61 1.44
C LYS A 113 1.83 13.71 1.43
N LEU A 114 1.66 12.87 2.45
CA LEU A 114 0.50 12.00 2.57
C LEU A 114 -0.78 12.79 2.80
N CYS A 115 -0.74 13.80 3.65
CA CYS A 115 -1.88 14.67 3.91
C CYS A 115 -2.35 15.33 2.62
N GLU A 116 -1.41 15.92 1.88
CA GLU A 116 -1.70 16.57 0.60
C GLU A 116 -2.34 15.60 -0.39
N ALA A 117 -1.80 14.38 -0.50
CA ALA A 117 -2.33 13.38 -1.42
C ALA A 117 -3.73 12.90 -1.02
N VAL A 118 -3.97 12.67 0.28
CA VAL A 118 -5.25 12.21 0.80
C VAL A 118 -6.34 13.25 0.61
N GLU A 119 -6.03 14.51 0.80
CA GLU A 119 -6.99 15.62 0.63
C GLU A 119 -7.47 15.78 -0.81
N LYS A 120 -6.72 15.25 -1.79
CA LYS A 120 -7.10 15.31 -3.20
C LYS A 120 -8.05 14.20 -3.62
N ILE A 121 -8.43 13.28 -2.74
CA ILE A 121 -9.37 12.22 -3.08
C ILE A 121 -10.74 12.83 -3.39
N ASP A 122 -11.25 12.55 -4.60
CA ASP A 122 -12.54 13.05 -5.05
C ASP A 122 -13.62 12.00 -4.77
N LEU A 123 -14.40 12.22 -3.71
CA LEU A 123 -15.44 11.30 -3.28
C LEU A 123 -16.61 11.20 -4.27
N THR A 124 -16.78 12.19 -5.15
CA THR A 124 -17.86 12.18 -6.14
C THR A 124 -17.68 11.11 -7.22
N ARG A 125 -16.46 10.55 -7.33
CA ARG A 125 -16.15 9.49 -8.29
C ARG A 125 -16.71 8.13 -7.86
N TYR A 126 -17.14 7.98 -6.61
CA TYR A 126 -17.54 6.68 -6.06
C TYR A 126 -19.04 6.65 -5.78
N GLN A 127 -19.62 5.44 -5.85
CA GLN A 127 -21.05 5.24 -5.58
C GLN A 127 -21.38 5.62 -4.14
N ASN A 128 -22.66 5.99 -3.94
CA ASN A 128 -23.15 6.42 -2.62
C ASN A 128 -22.98 5.36 -1.51
N THR A 129 -22.85 4.09 -1.86
CA THR A 129 -22.61 3.01 -0.90
C THR A 129 -21.16 2.97 -0.42
N MET A 130 -20.21 3.45 -1.25
CA MET A 130 -18.79 3.41 -0.96
C MET A 130 -18.20 4.75 -0.55
N ALA A 131 -18.69 5.85 -1.10
CA ALA A 131 -18.15 7.18 -0.82
C ALA A 131 -18.13 7.52 0.69
N PRO A 132 -19.19 7.24 1.47
CA PRO A 132 -19.16 7.51 2.91
C PRO A 132 -18.12 6.68 3.66
N LEU A 133 -17.87 5.45 3.20
CA LEU A 133 -16.86 4.58 3.81
C LEU A 133 -15.45 5.11 3.54
N ILE A 134 -15.20 5.56 2.31
CA ILE A 134 -13.91 6.17 1.95
C ILE A 134 -13.71 7.46 2.75
N LYS A 135 -14.76 8.28 2.88
CA LYS A 135 -14.67 9.51 3.68
C LYS A 135 -14.28 9.21 5.11
N LYS A 136 -14.87 8.18 5.70
CA LYS A 136 -14.53 7.76 7.06
C LYS A 136 -13.06 7.32 7.15
N ASP A 137 -12.58 6.58 6.15
CA ASP A 137 -11.20 6.14 6.10
C ASP A 137 -10.25 7.34 5.94
N VAL A 138 -10.60 8.32 5.11
CA VAL A 138 -9.85 9.57 4.92
C VAL A 138 -9.77 10.34 6.23
N ASP A 139 -10.91 10.54 6.90
CA ASP A 139 -10.96 11.30 8.14
C ASP A 139 -10.10 10.65 9.23
N ALA A 140 -10.13 9.31 9.33
CA ALA A 140 -9.32 8.58 10.28
C ALA A 140 -7.81 8.76 10.02
N LEU A 141 -7.41 8.71 8.75
CA LEU A 141 -6.01 8.89 8.39
C LEU A 141 -5.54 10.33 8.60
N LEU A 142 -6.36 11.32 8.21
CA LEU A 142 -6.03 12.73 8.43
C LEU A 142 -5.84 13.03 9.92
N LYS A 143 -6.66 12.42 10.77
CA LYS A 143 -6.51 12.55 12.21
C LYS A 143 -5.18 11.99 12.69
N ALA A 144 -4.77 10.85 12.15
CA ALA A 144 -3.49 10.24 12.49
C ALA A 144 -2.29 11.07 11.99
N LEU A 145 -2.50 11.88 10.95
CA LEU A 145 -1.46 12.73 10.35
C LEU A 145 -1.27 14.06 11.09
N GLU A 146 -2.15 14.38 12.04
CA GLU A 146 -2.06 15.61 12.83
C GLU A 146 -0.82 15.67 13.75
#